data_8671f702dde31ca6a3f1b95942bdf610
#
_entry.id   8671f702dde31ca6a3f1b95942bdf610
#
_cell.length_a   1.000
_cell.length_b   1.000
_cell.length_c   1.000
_cell.angle_alpha   90.00
_cell.angle_beta   90.00
_cell.angle_gamma   90.00
#
_symmetry.space_group_name_H-M   'P 1'
#
loop_
_entity.id
_entity.type
_entity.pdbx_description
1 polymer ?
#
loop_
_entity_poly.entity_id
_entity_poly.type
_entity_poly.pdbx_seq_one_letter_code
_entity_poly.pdbx_strand_id
1 'polypeptide(L)'
;GKIAGFQEKPKNPKTIPEKPDKIYASMGIYVFKHPVIEQELHDDARNSKSAHDFGRDIIPQMLKKGLKVCVYNFLDENKREAQYWRDIGAIDAYYEANMDLVQVEPIFNLYDKDWPIRTYQEQFPPAKTVFAGEEIPGRVGLVLDSIIPGGCIISGGKVIRSILSPNVRIDSFTEISDSILMEGVNVARYAKIKRAIIDKDVNIPEGMVIGYDLEEDKKNFFVTESGIVVVAKGTEI
;
A
#
# COMPACT_ATOMS: atom_id res chain seq x y z
N GLY A 1 4.59 -27.31 -10.34
CA GLY A 1 5.70 -28.17 -10.77
C GLY A 1 6.97 -27.96 -9.95
N LYS A 2 7.92 -28.89 -10.06
CA LYS A 2 9.25 -28.73 -9.43
C LYS A 2 10.04 -27.66 -10.17
N ILE A 3 10.67 -26.72 -9.44
CA ILE A 3 11.56 -25.72 -10.06
C ILE A 3 12.95 -26.29 -10.29
N ALA A 4 13.59 -25.82 -11.36
CA ALA A 4 14.96 -26.21 -11.73
C ALA A 4 16.01 -25.23 -11.20
N GLY A 5 15.62 -24.02 -10.84
CA GLY A 5 16.51 -22.99 -10.32
C GLY A 5 15.72 -21.83 -9.72
N PHE A 6 16.42 -21.03 -8.90
CA PHE A 6 15.92 -19.81 -8.31
C PHE A 6 17.04 -18.75 -8.35
N GLN A 7 16.72 -17.54 -8.72
CA GLN A 7 17.67 -16.42 -8.77
C GLN A 7 17.04 -15.20 -8.15
N GLU A 8 17.74 -14.56 -7.23
CA GLU A 8 17.29 -13.32 -6.62
C GLU A 8 17.62 -12.14 -7.53
N LYS A 9 16.59 -11.40 -7.93
CA LYS A 9 16.66 -10.16 -8.75
C LYS A 9 17.67 -10.21 -9.91
N PRO A 10 17.60 -11.22 -10.81
CA PRO A 10 18.56 -11.33 -11.90
C PRO A 10 18.38 -10.20 -12.92
N LYS A 11 19.49 -9.67 -13.48
CA LYS A 11 19.44 -8.65 -14.55
C LYS A 11 18.76 -9.18 -15.82
N ASN A 12 18.97 -10.47 -16.11
CA ASN A 12 18.40 -11.15 -17.28
C ASN A 12 17.67 -12.40 -16.81
N PRO A 13 16.39 -12.29 -16.38
CA PRO A 13 15.63 -13.43 -15.90
C PRO A 13 15.33 -14.42 -17.04
N LYS A 14 15.31 -15.71 -16.74
CA LYS A 14 14.84 -16.73 -17.68
C LYS A 14 13.34 -16.65 -17.84
N THR A 15 12.88 -16.55 -19.07
CA THR A 15 11.46 -16.51 -19.41
C THR A 15 10.82 -17.90 -19.36
N ILE A 16 9.49 -17.93 -19.28
CA ILE A 16 8.72 -19.17 -19.40
C ILE A 16 8.82 -19.65 -20.85
N PRO A 17 9.25 -20.92 -21.11
CA PRO A 17 9.49 -21.40 -22.48
C PRO A 17 8.32 -21.18 -23.45
N GLU A 18 7.09 -21.33 -22.97
CA GLU A 18 5.85 -21.18 -23.76
C GLU A 18 5.33 -19.74 -23.79
N LYS A 19 5.92 -18.81 -22.99
CA LYS A 19 5.52 -17.41 -22.84
C LYS A 19 6.78 -16.55 -22.69
N PRO A 20 7.46 -16.22 -23.80
CA PRO A 20 8.77 -15.54 -23.76
C PRO A 20 8.69 -14.08 -23.24
N ASP A 21 7.52 -13.53 -23.15
CA ASP A 21 7.21 -12.22 -22.56
C ASP A 21 6.98 -12.27 -21.03
N LYS A 22 7.00 -13.48 -20.41
CA LYS A 22 6.69 -13.67 -19.00
C LYS A 22 7.76 -14.44 -18.27
N ILE A 23 7.88 -14.15 -16.97
CA ILE A 23 8.73 -14.88 -16.01
C ILE A 23 7.89 -15.35 -14.83
N TYR A 24 8.35 -16.37 -14.13
CA TYR A 24 7.85 -16.64 -12.79
C TYR A 24 8.60 -15.79 -11.78
N ALA A 25 7.88 -15.00 -11.00
CA ALA A 25 8.45 -14.24 -9.89
C ALA A 25 7.95 -14.78 -8.55
N SER A 26 8.85 -14.82 -7.56
CA SER A 26 8.45 -15.15 -6.19
C SER A 26 7.66 -13.99 -5.60
N MET A 27 6.56 -14.31 -4.94
CA MET A 27 5.75 -13.36 -4.17
C MET A 27 6.23 -13.22 -2.72
N GLY A 28 7.33 -13.87 -2.34
CA GLY A 28 7.83 -13.89 -0.96
C GLY A 28 6.96 -14.72 0.00
N ILE A 29 6.06 -15.54 -0.51
CA ILE A 29 5.15 -16.37 0.28
C ILE A 29 5.54 -17.84 0.09
N TYR A 30 5.87 -18.50 1.19
CA TYR A 30 6.38 -19.87 1.17
C TYR A 30 5.65 -20.76 2.16
N VAL A 31 5.45 -22.04 1.77
CA VAL A 31 4.91 -23.08 2.64
C VAL A 31 5.92 -24.23 2.71
N PHE A 32 6.34 -24.57 3.91
CA PHE A 32 7.35 -25.61 4.15
C PHE A 32 6.80 -26.75 5.00
N LYS A 33 7.39 -27.94 4.86
CA LYS A 33 7.29 -28.95 5.90
C LYS A 33 8.17 -28.53 7.07
N HIS A 34 7.63 -28.50 8.27
CA HIS A 34 8.32 -28.02 9.48
C HIS A 34 9.72 -28.60 9.68
N PRO A 35 9.94 -29.93 9.63
CA PRO A 35 11.29 -30.46 9.86
C PRO A 35 12.32 -30.03 8.79
N VAL A 36 11.84 -29.78 7.57
CA VAL A 36 12.73 -29.32 6.49
C VAL A 36 13.17 -27.88 6.72
N ILE A 37 12.23 -26.96 6.98
CA ILE A 37 12.59 -25.56 7.19
C ILE A 37 13.41 -25.37 8.46
N GLU A 38 13.12 -26.09 9.52
CA GLU A 38 13.89 -26.06 10.77
C GLU A 38 15.36 -26.41 10.51
N GLN A 39 15.62 -27.52 9.81
CA GLN A 39 16.98 -27.92 9.48
C GLN A 39 17.70 -26.88 8.60
N GLU A 40 17.02 -26.36 7.56
CA GLU A 40 17.63 -25.38 6.66
C GLU A 40 17.94 -24.04 7.36
N LEU A 41 17.09 -23.58 8.27
CA LEU A 41 17.33 -22.39 9.06
C LEU A 41 18.48 -22.59 10.05
N HIS A 42 18.60 -23.76 10.69
CA HIS A 42 19.73 -24.09 11.56
C HIS A 42 21.05 -24.14 10.78
N ASP A 43 21.04 -24.73 9.59
CA ASP A 43 22.23 -24.80 8.75
C ASP A 43 22.64 -23.40 8.28
N ASP A 44 21.66 -22.57 7.87
CA ASP A 44 21.89 -21.20 7.43
C ASP A 44 22.40 -20.30 8.56
N ALA A 45 21.84 -20.41 9.76
CA ALA A 45 22.25 -19.63 10.93
C ALA A 45 23.74 -19.88 11.32
N ARG A 46 24.30 -21.03 10.99
CA ARG A 46 25.73 -21.36 11.21
C ARG A 46 26.63 -20.86 10.10
N ASN A 47 26.07 -20.42 9.00
CA ASN A 47 26.82 -19.94 7.83
C ASN A 47 27.08 -18.43 7.93
N SER A 48 28.24 -18.03 8.39
CA SER A 48 28.64 -16.61 8.53
C SER A 48 28.72 -15.84 7.19
N LYS A 49 28.62 -16.53 6.04
CA LYS A 49 28.63 -15.93 4.71
C LYS A 49 27.21 -15.74 4.15
N SER A 50 26.20 -16.25 4.82
CA SER A 50 24.81 -16.07 4.45
C SER A 50 24.31 -14.68 4.80
N ALA A 51 23.45 -14.11 3.97
CA ALA A 51 22.67 -12.91 4.29
C ALA A 51 21.37 -13.25 5.04
N HIS A 52 21.13 -14.54 5.29
CA HIS A 52 19.92 -15.07 5.95
C HIS A 52 18.63 -14.72 5.19
N ASP A 53 18.71 -14.70 3.87
CA ASP A 53 17.60 -14.36 2.98
C ASP A 53 17.05 -15.61 2.29
N PHE A 54 15.71 -15.73 2.24
CA PHE A 54 15.08 -16.90 1.63
C PHE A 54 15.38 -17.05 0.14
N GLY A 55 15.33 -15.96 -0.61
CA GLY A 55 15.53 -15.96 -2.06
C GLY A 55 16.98 -16.08 -2.46
N ARG A 56 17.88 -15.46 -1.70
CA ARG A 56 19.30 -15.41 -1.97
C ARG A 56 20.06 -16.65 -1.48
N ASP A 57 19.70 -17.14 -0.31
CA ASP A 57 20.49 -18.13 0.41
C ASP A 57 19.73 -19.46 0.58
N ILE A 58 18.58 -19.45 1.26
CA ILE A 58 17.90 -20.67 1.72
C ILE A 58 17.34 -21.50 0.55
N ILE A 59 16.52 -20.91 -0.31
CA ILE A 59 15.90 -21.65 -1.44
C ILE A 59 16.95 -22.17 -2.43
N PRO A 60 17.95 -21.36 -2.85
CA PRO A 60 19.04 -21.89 -3.68
C PRO A 60 19.81 -23.03 -3.02
N GLN A 61 20.05 -22.97 -1.70
CA GLN A 61 20.71 -24.05 -0.97
C GLN A 61 19.86 -25.32 -0.92
N MET A 62 18.54 -25.21 -0.68
CA MET A 62 17.61 -26.33 -0.74
C MET A 62 17.65 -27.03 -2.11
N LEU A 63 17.69 -26.24 -3.19
CA LEU A 63 17.82 -26.78 -4.55
C LEU A 63 19.15 -27.52 -4.77
N LYS A 64 20.28 -26.95 -4.28
CA LYS A 64 21.60 -27.59 -4.33
C LYS A 64 21.64 -28.91 -3.56
N LYS A 65 20.92 -29.01 -2.44
CA LYS A 65 20.75 -30.25 -1.65
C LYS A 65 19.80 -31.27 -2.32
N GLY A 66 19.19 -30.92 -3.46
CA GLY A 66 18.25 -31.79 -4.18
C GLY A 66 16.85 -31.86 -3.56
N LEU A 67 16.54 -31.01 -2.63
CA LEU A 67 15.22 -30.95 -2.00
C LEU A 67 14.14 -30.59 -3.04
N LYS A 68 12.93 -31.07 -2.81
CA LYS A 68 11.79 -30.82 -3.70
C LYS A 68 11.21 -29.45 -3.39
N VAL A 69 11.52 -28.47 -4.24
CA VAL A 69 10.91 -27.11 -4.22
C VAL A 69 9.94 -27.02 -5.40
N CYS A 70 8.70 -26.61 -5.12
CA CYS A 70 7.63 -26.54 -6.10
C CYS A 70 7.09 -25.13 -6.20
N VAL A 71 6.61 -24.74 -7.38
CA VAL A 71 5.85 -23.52 -7.62
C VAL A 71 4.36 -23.81 -7.44
N TYR A 72 3.70 -22.94 -6.70
CA TYR A 72 2.26 -22.74 -6.77
C TYR A 72 2.00 -21.53 -7.68
N ASN A 73 1.29 -21.74 -8.78
CA ASN A 73 0.95 -20.66 -9.69
C ASN A 73 -0.30 -19.95 -9.17
N PHE A 74 -0.13 -18.68 -8.77
CA PHE A 74 -1.19 -17.89 -8.14
C PHE A 74 -2.16 -17.36 -9.20
N LEU A 75 -3.04 -18.23 -9.67
CA LEU A 75 -4.09 -17.96 -10.64
C LEU A 75 -5.46 -18.14 -10.00
N ASP A 76 -6.42 -17.36 -10.46
CA ASP A 76 -7.83 -17.67 -10.27
C ASP A 76 -8.16 -18.96 -11.03
N GLU A 77 -8.59 -20.01 -10.32
CA GLU A 77 -8.83 -21.31 -10.91
C GLU A 77 -9.97 -21.31 -11.92
N ASN A 78 -10.95 -20.41 -11.77
CA ASN A 78 -12.10 -20.30 -12.65
C ASN A 78 -11.80 -19.46 -13.88
N LYS A 79 -11.16 -18.31 -13.69
CA LYS A 79 -10.85 -17.35 -14.76
C LYS A 79 -9.53 -17.63 -15.45
N ARG A 80 -8.62 -18.41 -14.84
CA ARG A 80 -7.24 -18.66 -15.29
C ARG A 80 -6.41 -17.38 -15.50
N GLU A 81 -6.76 -16.34 -14.77
CA GLU A 81 -6.08 -15.05 -14.75
C GLU A 81 -5.21 -14.95 -13.50
N ALA A 82 -4.13 -14.16 -13.57
CA ALA A 82 -3.32 -13.88 -12.41
C ALA A 82 -4.16 -13.16 -11.36
N GLN A 83 -4.13 -13.66 -10.12
CA GLN A 83 -4.77 -12.96 -9.01
C GLN A 83 -3.98 -11.69 -8.68
N TYR A 84 -4.64 -10.76 -8.01
CA TYR A 84 -4.03 -9.50 -7.61
C TYR A 84 -2.87 -9.73 -6.65
N TRP A 85 -1.72 -9.25 -7.03
CA TRP A 85 -0.54 -9.16 -6.17
C TRP A 85 0.31 -7.96 -6.62
N ARG A 86 0.78 -7.17 -5.66
CA ARG A 86 1.71 -6.08 -5.92
C ARG A 86 2.86 -6.10 -4.92
N ASP A 87 4.06 -5.82 -5.41
CA ASP A 87 5.20 -5.50 -4.56
C ASP A 87 5.08 -4.04 -4.12
N ILE A 88 4.96 -3.84 -2.81
CA ILE A 88 4.84 -2.51 -2.17
C ILE A 88 6.14 -2.06 -1.50
N GLY A 89 7.27 -2.58 -1.93
CA GLY A 89 8.59 -2.26 -1.39
C GLY A 89 9.09 -0.85 -1.70
N ALA A 90 8.37 -0.07 -2.54
CA ALA A 90 8.65 1.33 -2.84
C ALA A 90 7.42 2.19 -2.49
N ILE A 91 7.66 3.46 -2.13
CA ILE A 91 6.58 4.41 -1.78
C ILE A 91 5.61 4.59 -2.94
N ASP A 92 6.12 4.71 -4.16
CA ASP A 92 5.30 4.85 -5.36
C ASP A 92 4.39 3.63 -5.56
N ALA A 93 4.93 2.43 -5.42
CA ALA A 93 4.16 1.19 -5.53
C ALA A 93 3.10 1.07 -4.42
N TYR A 94 3.44 1.48 -3.18
CA TYR A 94 2.47 1.56 -2.09
C TYR A 94 1.34 2.55 -2.39
N TYR A 95 1.68 3.74 -2.88
CA TYR A 95 0.70 4.76 -3.26
C TYR A 95 -0.23 4.24 -4.37
N GLU A 96 0.34 3.70 -5.45
CA GLU A 96 -0.43 3.15 -6.56
C GLU A 96 -1.36 2.01 -6.13
N ALA A 97 -0.87 1.07 -5.31
CA ALA A 97 -1.68 -0.05 -4.81
C ALA A 97 -2.88 0.44 -3.97
N ASN A 98 -2.71 1.51 -3.20
CA ASN A 98 -3.81 2.13 -2.48
C ASN A 98 -4.78 2.84 -3.45
N MET A 99 -4.26 3.61 -4.40
CA MET A 99 -5.10 4.34 -5.36
C MET A 99 -5.86 3.43 -6.32
N ASP A 100 -5.42 2.18 -6.54
CA ASP A 100 -6.20 1.16 -7.24
C ASP A 100 -7.56 0.88 -6.55
N LEU A 101 -7.62 0.98 -5.22
CA LEU A 101 -8.84 0.71 -4.44
C LEU A 101 -9.97 1.73 -4.66
N VAL A 102 -9.64 2.96 -5.06
CA VAL A 102 -10.61 4.03 -5.30
C VAL A 102 -11.08 4.10 -6.76
N GLN A 103 -10.59 3.19 -7.61
CA GLN A 103 -11.10 3.07 -8.98
C GLN A 103 -12.56 2.61 -8.99
N VAL A 104 -13.32 2.99 -10.03
CA VAL A 104 -14.72 2.58 -10.19
C VAL A 104 -14.85 1.06 -10.24
N GLU A 105 -13.92 0.39 -10.94
CA GLU A 105 -13.84 -1.06 -11.05
C GLU A 105 -12.44 -1.52 -10.57
N PRO A 106 -12.24 -1.62 -9.25
CA PRO A 106 -10.93 -2.00 -8.73
C PRO A 106 -10.64 -3.48 -9.04
N ILE A 107 -9.42 -3.77 -9.50
CA ILE A 107 -8.97 -5.16 -9.71
C ILE A 107 -8.98 -5.91 -8.39
N PHE A 108 -8.59 -5.25 -7.29
CA PHE A 108 -8.65 -5.76 -5.94
C PHE A 108 -9.88 -5.19 -5.21
N ASN A 109 -10.90 -6.02 -5.06
CA ASN A 109 -12.19 -5.60 -4.50
C ASN A 109 -12.28 -5.92 -3.01
N LEU A 110 -12.25 -4.89 -2.15
CA LEU A 110 -12.42 -5.03 -0.70
C LEU A 110 -13.82 -5.51 -0.29
N TYR A 111 -14.80 -5.40 -1.17
CA TYR A 111 -16.20 -5.76 -0.91
C TYR A 111 -16.55 -7.17 -1.40
N ASP A 112 -15.56 -7.94 -1.86
CA ASP A 112 -15.76 -9.34 -2.25
C ASP A 112 -16.12 -10.19 -1.03
N LYS A 113 -17.34 -10.71 -1.01
CA LYS A 113 -17.86 -11.55 0.08
C LYS A 113 -17.30 -12.97 0.05
N ASP A 114 -16.87 -13.42 -1.12
CA ASP A 114 -16.33 -14.77 -1.32
C ASP A 114 -14.84 -14.83 -0.93
N TRP A 115 -14.17 -13.67 -0.93
CA TRP A 115 -12.79 -13.52 -0.47
C TRP A 115 -12.63 -12.37 0.54
N PRO A 116 -13.23 -12.43 1.72
CA PRO A 116 -13.20 -11.35 2.70
C PRO A 116 -11.79 -11.19 3.29
N ILE A 117 -11.30 -9.96 3.31
CA ILE A 117 -10.07 -9.62 4.00
C ILE A 117 -10.36 -9.42 5.46
N ARG A 118 -9.82 -10.31 6.29
CA ARG A 118 -9.98 -10.27 7.74
C ARG A 118 -8.72 -9.70 8.35
N THR A 119 -8.87 -8.55 9.01
CA THR A 119 -7.81 -7.87 9.76
C THR A 119 -8.40 -7.32 11.05
N TYR A 120 -7.53 -6.90 11.97
CA TYR A 120 -7.97 -6.17 13.14
C TYR A 120 -8.62 -4.86 12.72
N GLN A 121 -9.80 -4.59 13.26
CA GLN A 121 -10.51 -3.32 13.08
C GLN A 121 -10.95 -2.84 14.46
N GLU A 122 -10.42 -1.70 14.87
CA GLU A 122 -10.89 -1.00 16.05
C GLU A 122 -12.31 -0.49 15.81
N GLN A 123 -13.13 -0.51 16.87
CA GLN A 123 -14.51 -0.05 16.79
C GLN A 123 -14.54 1.48 16.90
N PHE A 124 -14.85 2.12 15.80
CA PHE A 124 -15.09 3.56 15.73
C PHE A 124 -16.57 3.84 15.44
N PRO A 125 -17.09 5.02 15.82
CA PRO A 125 -18.41 5.46 15.37
C PRO A 125 -18.43 5.60 13.84
N PRO A 126 -19.61 5.58 13.21
CA PRO A 126 -19.73 5.80 11.77
C PRO A 126 -19.05 7.11 11.31
N ALA A 127 -18.51 7.11 10.10
CA ALA A 127 -18.00 8.33 9.48
C ALA A 127 -19.11 9.35 9.32
N LYS A 128 -18.76 10.65 9.47
CA LYS A 128 -19.71 11.74 9.41
C LYS A 128 -19.25 12.84 8.45
N THR A 129 -20.12 13.22 7.52
CA THR A 129 -19.94 14.43 6.70
C THR A 129 -20.91 15.50 7.14
N VAL A 130 -20.49 16.72 7.31
CA VAL A 130 -21.22 17.94 7.61
C VAL A 130 -20.53 19.06 6.84
N PHE A 131 -21.19 19.92 6.44
CA PHE A 131 -22.26 20.78 6.23
C PHE A 131 -22.90 20.62 4.84
N ALA A 132 -24.14 21.10 4.66
CA ALA A 132 -24.83 21.08 3.36
C ALA A 132 -24.45 22.25 2.42
N GLY A 133 -23.74 23.26 2.91
CA GLY A 133 -23.29 24.40 2.12
C GLY A 133 -24.31 25.54 1.97
N GLU A 134 -25.46 25.46 2.61
CA GLU A 134 -26.54 26.44 2.44
C GLU A 134 -26.27 27.77 3.14
N GLU A 135 -25.67 27.72 4.33
CA GLU A 135 -25.48 28.94 5.17
C GLU A 135 -24.20 29.70 4.82
N ILE A 136 -23.12 29.03 4.46
CA ILE A 136 -21.82 29.63 4.14
C ILE A 136 -21.34 29.10 2.79
N PRO A 137 -21.26 29.93 1.75
CA PRO A 137 -20.82 29.52 0.43
C PRO A 137 -19.45 28.78 0.46
N GLY A 138 -19.40 27.61 -0.17
CA GLY A 138 -18.19 26.78 -0.25
C GLY A 138 -17.89 25.91 1.00
N ARG A 139 -18.63 26.08 2.10
CA ARG A 139 -18.53 25.22 3.27
C ARG A 139 -19.40 23.97 3.10
N VAL A 140 -18.86 22.96 2.46
CA VAL A 140 -19.58 21.72 2.19
C VAL A 140 -18.70 20.51 2.51
N GLY A 141 -19.25 19.56 3.28
CA GLY A 141 -18.61 18.27 3.50
C GLY A 141 -18.89 17.38 2.29
N LEU A 142 -17.93 17.25 1.38
CA LEU A 142 -18.05 16.52 0.13
C LEU A 142 -17.00 15.39 0.04
N VAL A 143 -17.47 14.19 -0.28
CA VAL A 143 -16.61 13.03 -0.50
C VAL A 143 -16.98 12.39 -1.82
N LEU A 144 -16.02 12.26 -2.75
CA LEU A 144 -16.19 11.66 -4.06
C LEU A 144 -15.07 10.66 -4.34
N ASP A 145 -15.41 9.51 -4.92
CA ASP A 145 -14.46 8.47 -5.36
C ASP A 145 -13.39 8.14 -4.30
N SER A 146 -13.81 8.00 -3.05
CA SER A 146 -12.90 7.92 -1.90
C SER A 146 -13.32 6.84 -0.91
N ILE A 147 -12.38 6.31 -0.14
CA ILE A 147 -12.63 5.35 0.93
C ILE A 147 -12.57 6.07 2.28
N ILE A 148 -13.65 5.98 3.04
CA ILE A 148 -13.81 6.65 4.35
C ILE A 148 -14.22 5.63 5.39
N PRO A 149 -13.34 5.23 6.32
CA PRO A 149 -13.66 4.30 7.41
C PRO A 149 -14.34 4.98 8.58
N GLY A 150 -14.69 4.19 9.60
CA GLY A 150 -15.25 4.68 10.86
C GLY A 150 -14.37 5.71 11.56
N GLY A 151 -14.98 6.55 12.40
CA GLY A 151 -14.30 7.61 13.16
C GLY A 151 -13.99 8.87 12.38
N CYS A 152 -14.07 8.86 11.05
CA CYS A 152 -13.75 10.03 10.23
C CYS A 152 -14.82 11.12 10.35
N ILE A 153 -14.37 12.38 10.40
CA ILE A 153 -15.24 13.57 10.38
C ILE A 153 -14.79 14.52 9.27
N ILE A 154 -15.62 14.70 8.25
CA ILE A 154 -15.40 15.68 7.20
C ILE A 154 -16.31 16.87 7.47
N SER A 155 -15.73 17.94 8.06
CA SER A 155 -16.45 19.12 8.55
C SER A 155 -16.34 20.31 7.60
N GLY A 156 -17.04 20.25 6.47
CA GLY A 156 -17.05 21.34 5.48
C GLY A 156 -15.82 21.39 4.58
N GLY A 157 -15.10 20.30 4.46
CA GLY A 157 -13.99 20.11 3.52
C GLY A 157 -14.37 19.18 2.36
N LYS A 158 -13.54 19.12 1.34
CA LYS A 158 -13.70 18.29 0.14
C LYS A 158 -12.62 17.21 0.09
N VAL A 159 -13.03 15.97 -0.12
CA VAL A 159 -12.14 14.81 -0.27
C VAL A 159 -12.48 14.11 -1.60
N ILE A 160 -11.53 14.04 -2.49
CA ILE A 160 -11.72 13.52 -3.86
C ILE A 160 -10.62 12.52 -4.19
N ARG A 161 -11.00 11.35 -4.71
CA ARG A 161 -10.08 10.26 -5.10
C ARG A 161 -8.98 10.03 -4.05
N SER A 162 -9.40 9.83 -2.80
CA SER A 162 -8.47 9.74 -1.68
C SER A 162 -8.87 8.62 -0.72
N ILE A 163 -7.90 8.16 0.04
CA ILE A 163 -8.10 7.14 1.07
C ILE A 163 -7.83 7.76 2.43
N LEU A 164 -8.82 7.74 3.28
CA LEU A 164 -8.66 8.07 4.69
C LEU A 164 -8.54 6.78 5.49
N SER A 165 -7.70 6.77 6.50
CA SER A 165 -7.68 5.74 7.54
C SER A 165 -8.62 6.13 8.68
N PRO A 166 -8.86 5.24 9.68
CA PRO A 166 -9.76 5.55 10.78
C PRO A 166 -9.41 6.84 11.54
N ASN A 167 -10.42 7.48 12.09
CA ASN A 167 -10.27 8.63 12.98
C ASN A 167 -9.59 9.87 12.36
N VAL A 168 -9.69 10.02 11.03
CA VAL A 168 -9.19 11.23 10.34
C VAL A 168 -10.21 12.35 10.45
N ARG A 169 -9.73 13.57 10.76
CA ARG A 169 -10.54 14.78 10.82
C ARG A 169 -10.13 15.78 9.75
N ILE A 170 -11.11 16.28 8.99
CA ILE A 170 -10.94 17.28 7.93
C ILE A 170 -11.83 18.50 8.27
N ASP A 171 -11.21 19.65 8.49
CA ASP A 171 -11.94 20.88 8.81
C ASP A 171 -12.38 21.66 7.55
N SER A 172 -13.12 22.75 7.78
CA SER A 172 -13.83 23.51 6.74
C SER A 172 -12.90 24.16 5.72
N PHE A 173 -13.36 24.19 4.46
CA PHE A 173 -12.67 24.79 3.32
C PHE A 173 -11.37 24.08 2.93
N THR A 174 -11.12 22.89 3.47
CA THR A 174 -9.99 22.05 3.11
C THR A 174 -10.26 21.34 1.79
N GLU A 175 -9.24 21.19 0.95
CA GLU A 175 -9.30 20.45 -0.31
C GLU A 175 -8.25 19.35 -0.29
N ILE A 176 -8.70 18.09 -0.38
CA ILE A 176 -7.84 16.91 -0.44
C ILE A 176 -8.14 16.15 -1.71
N SER A 177 -7.12 15.86 -2.49
CA SER A 177 -7.25 15.04 -3.71
C SER A 177 -6.08 14.08 -3.89
N ASP A 178 -6.36 12.93 -4.49
CA ASP A 178 -5.36 11.95 -4.89
C ASP A 178 -4.37 11.64 -3.75
N SER A 179 -4.87 11.46 -2.51
CA SER A 179 -4.03 11.40 -1.32
C SER A 179 -4.42 10.28 -0.37
N ILE A 180 -3.46 9.85 0.44
CA ILE A 180 -3.63 8.84 1.47
C ILE A 180 -3.35 9.51 2.81
N LEU A 181 -4.35 9.54 3.69
CA LEU A 181 -4.22 10.06 5.04
C LEU A 181 -4.35 8.92 6.04
N MET A 182 -3.31 8.67 6.80
CA MET A 182 -3.28 7.59 7.77
C MET A 182 -4.04 7.93 9.05
N GLU A 183 -4.16 6.97 9.94
CA GLU A 183 -4.96 7.05 11.16
C GLU A 183 -4.62 8.27 12.03
N GLY A 184 -5.65 8.91 12.57
CA GLY A 184 -5.50 10.01 13.52
C GLY A 184 -5.04 11.34 12.90
N VAL A 185 -4.93 11.44 11.59
CA VAL A 185 -4.55 12.70 10.92
C VAL A 185 -5.62 13.75 11.12
N ASN A 186 -5.20 14.96 11.52
CA ASN A 186 -6.05 16.14 11.62
C ASN A 186 -5.62 17.18 10.58
N VAL A 187 -6.56 17.65 9.77
CA VAL A 187 -6.32 18.68 8.77
C VAL A 187 -7.13 19.93 9.11
N ALA A 188 -6.44 21.00 9.49
CA ALA A 188 -7.06 22.26 9.84
C ALA A 188 -7.62 23.01 8.61
N ARG A 189 -8.36 24.09 8.87
CA ARG A 189 -9.08 24.85 7.85
C ARG A 189 -8.17 25.36 6.72
N TYR A 190 -8.74 25.47 5.53
CA TYR A 190 -8.11 26.06 4.34
C TYR A 190 -6.87 25.31 3.83
N ALA A 191 -6.52 24.18 4.41
CA ALA A 191 -5.40 23.38 3.92
C ALA A 191 -5.73 22.77 2.55
N LYS A 192 -4.70 22.63 1.71
CA LYS A 192 -4.79 22.00 0.38
C LYS A 192 -3.77 20.90 0.26
N ILE A 193 -4.24 19.67 0.02
CA ILE A 193 -3.38 18.49 -0.06
C ILE A 193 -3.66 17.77 -1.36
N LYS A 194 -2.62 17.49 -2.13
CA LYS A 194 -2.73 16.79 -3.39
C LYS A 194 -1.56 15.82 -3.56
N ARG A 195 -1.87 14.61 -4.03
CA ARG A 195 -0.86 13.58 -4.36
C ARG A 195 0.16 13.38 -3.24
N ALA A 196 -0.37 13.15 -2.03
CA ALA A 196 0.44 13.05 -0.83
C ALA A 196 0.08 11.79 -0.01
N ILE A 197 1.05 11.35 0.79
CA ILE A 197 0.88 10.37 1.86
C ILE A 197 1.14 11.11 3.17
N ILE A 198 0.13 11.21 4.01
CA ILE A 198 0.23 11.82 5.35
C ILE A 198 0.22 10.69 6.37
N ASP A 199 1.30 10.52 7.10
CA ASP A 199 1.47 9.44 8.08
C ASP A 199 0.63 9.68 9.34
N LYS A 200 0.58 8.69 10.21
CA LYS A 200 -0.28 8.64 11.40
C LYS A 200 -0.06 9.81 12.35
N ASP A 201 -1.16 10.27 12.95
CA ASP A 201 -1.17 11.28 14.00
C ASP A 201 -0.56 12.64 13.59
N VAL A 202 -0.41 12.91 12.30
CA VAL A 202 0.07 14.20 11.79
C VAL A 202 -1.04 15.26 11.90
N ASN A 203 -0.66 16.44 12.38
CA ASN A 203 -1.53 17.60 12.42
C ASN A 203 -1.11 18.59 11.33
N ILE A 204 -1.95 18.78 10.32
CA ILE A 204 -1.73 19.75 9.23
C ILE A 204 -2.30 21.09 9.66
N PRO A 205 -1.49 22.14 9.76
CA PRO A 205 -1.93 23.46 10.22
C PRO A 205 -2.84 24.17 9.21
N GLU A 206 -3.50 25.22 9.69
CA GLU A 206 -4.43 26.03 8.88
C GLU A 206 -3.71 26.66 7.68
N GLY A 207 -4.34 26.56 6.50
CA GLY A 207 -3.84 27.13 5.26
C GLY A 207 -2.65 26.41 4.63
N MET A 208 -2.17 25.32 5.21
CA MET A 208 -1.03 24.56 4.66
C MET A 208 -1.33 24.05 3.26
N VAL A 209 -0.35 24.16 2.37
CA VAL A 209 -0.44 23.69 0.98
C VAL A 209 0.63 22.63 0.74
N ILE A 210 0.21 21.42 0.32
CA ILE A 210 1.08 20.26 0.10
C ILE A 210 0.75 19.65 -1.26
N GLY A 211 1.80 19.38 -2.09
CA GLY A 211 1.66 18.72 -3.38
C GLY A 211 1.26 19.63 -4.54
N TYR A 212 1.35 20.93 -4.36
CA TYR A 212 1.11 21.93 -5.39
C TYR A 212 2.39 22.62 -5.88
N ASP A 213 3.39 22.76 -5.01
CA ASP A 213 4.72 23.26 -5.33
C ASP A 213 5.75 22.28 -4.76
N LEU A 214 6.24 21.38 -5.63
CA LEU A 214 7.15 20.33 -5.20
C LEU A 214 8.54 20.86 -4.77
N GLU A 215 8.95 22.03 -5.23
CA GLU A 215 10.22 22.62 -4.80
C GLU A 215 10.10 23.21 -3.39
N GLU A 216 8.94 23.75 -3.03
CA GLU A 216 8.66 24.15 -1.67
C GLU A 216 8.47 22.93 -0.75
N ASP A 217 7.74 21.91 -1.22
CA ASP A 217 7.52 20.68 -0.46
C ASP A 217 8.84 19.96 -0.11
N LYS A 218 9.81 19.92 -1.04
CA LYS A 218 11.14 19.31 -0.82
C LYS A 218 11.96 19.95 0.30
N LYS A 219 11.64 21.16 0.72
CA LYS A 219 12.34 21.82 1.81
C LYS A 219 11.94 21.24 3.18
N ASN A 220 10.70 20.73 3.28
CA ASN A 220 10.12 20.30 4.53
C ASN A 220 9.76 18.80 4.55
N PHE A 221 9.58 18.19 3.37
CA PHE A 221 9.06 16.84 3.23
C PHE A 221 9.89 16.00 2.27
N PHE A 222 9.75 14.70 2.37
CA PHE A 222 10.27 13.80 1.36
C PHE A 222 9.34 13.83 0.13
N VAL A 223 9.93 13.98 -1.05
CA VAL A 223 9.20 13.94 -2.33
C VAL A 223 9.82 12.88 -3.22
N THR A 224 9.01 11.93 -3.70
CA THR A 224 9.49 10.89 -4.62
C THR A 224 9.82 11.47 -6.00
N GLU A 225 10.54 10.71 -6.83
CA GLU A 225 10.82 11.11 -8.22
C GLU A 225 9.54 11.30 -9.04
N SER A 226 8.48 10.57 -8.74
CA SER A 226 7.17 10.72 -9.39
C SER A 226 6.34 11.89 -8.86
N GLY A 227 6.82 12.61 -7.84
CA GLY A 227 6.15 13.78 -7.25
C GLY A 227 5.10 13.44 -6.17
N ILE A 228 5.23 12.32 -5.48
CA ILE A 228 4.42 12.02 -4.29
C ILE A 228 5.08 12.65 -3.08
N VAL A 229 4.34 13.49 -2.36
CA VAL A 229 4.84 14.12 -1.13
C VAL A 229 4.54 13.22 0.06
N VAL A 230 5.52 12.99 0.92
CA VAL A 230 5.37 12.17 2.13
C VAL A 230 5.64 12.99 3.37
N VAL A 231 4.61 13.14 4.19
CA VAL A 231 4.70 13.78 5.51
C VAL A 231 4.78 12.67 6.55
N ALA A 232 5.96 12.46 7.11
CA ALA A 232 6.21 11.39 8.07
C ALA A 232 5.63 11.73 9.45
N LYS A 233 5.35 10.69 10.24
CA LYS A 233 4.94 10.84 11.65
C LYS A 233 5.99 11.60 12.44
N GLY A 234 5.53 12.57 13.24
CA GLY A 234 6.41 13.41 14.07
C GLY A 234 7.10 14.55 13.31
N THR A 235 6.76 14.78 12.04
CA THR A 235 7.21 15.98 11.33
C THR A 235 6.62 17.22 12.00
N GLU A 236 7.47 18.14 12.38
CA GLU A 236 7.07 19.49 12.83
C GLU A 236 6.73 20.34 11.59
N ILE A 237 5.50 20.85 11.52
CA ILE A 237 4.97 21.61 10.39
C ILE A 237 4.56 23.00 10.86
#